data_8ab1aba900ea53def7975b97f2e07367
#
_entry.id   8ab1aba900ea53def7975b97f2e07367
#
_cell.length_a   1.000
_cell.length_b   1.000
_cell.length_c   1.000
_cell.angle_alpha   90.00
_cell.angle_beta   90.00
_cell.angle_gamma   90.00
#
_symmetry.space_group_name_H-M   'P 1'
#
loop_
_entity.id
_entity.type
_entity.pdbx_description
1 polymer ?
#
loop_
_entity_poly.entity_id
_entity_poly.type
_entity_poly.pdbx_seq_one_letter_code
_entity_poly.pdbx_strand_id
1 'polypeptide(L)'
;MKKINLRKMFLALADVFIIVVSGILANYILLLVGYIGTASSKGLLSYIVIDLVMCLFTLYISGTYSKLWRYFNAKDYMVCGTAVFSGFTLGFVISLFLQIPQRKIFCIVHFAIALVGILAFRFVFRRAFLDLTEAGRAEGGERTLIVGAGNAGRMIVREIHNANEQNDVNNPSKSIIPVCFVDDDLKKLNQKIEGIPVVGTCPEIVKICDEYRIDNIIV
;
A
#
# COMPACT_ATOMS: atom_id res chain seq x y z
N MET A 1 12.12 -2.33 -21.33
CA MET A 1 10.66 -2.22 -21.06
C MET A 1 10.46 -2.19 -19.55
N LYS A 2 9.99 -1.05 -18.94
CA LYS A 2 9.70 -0.95 -17.51
C LYS A 2 8.56 -1.92 -17.20
N LYS A 3 8.78 -2.91 -16.33
CA LYS A 3 7.70 -3.76 -15.78
C LYS A 3 6.64 -2.83 -15.19
N ILE A 4 5.48 -2.78 -15.82
CA ILE A 4 4.31 -2.08 -15.30
C ILE A 4 3.98 -2.76 -13.98
N ASN A 5 4.13 -2.01 -12.88
CA ASN A 5 3.80 -2.54 -11.56
C ASN A 5 2.28 -2.77 -11.49
N LEU A 6 1.87 -4.04 -11.59
CA LEU A 6 0.46 -4.47 -11.55
C LEU A 6 -0.31 -3.81 -10.39
N ARG A 7 0.37 -3.56 -9.27
CA ARG A 7 -0.18 -2.89 -8.09
C ARG A 7 -0.60 -1.45 -8.35
N LYS A 8 0.23 -0.67 -9.07
CA LYS A 8 -0.08 0.73 -9.42
C LYS A 8 -1.31 0.79 -10.34
N MET A 9 -1.39 -0.13 -11.26
CA MET A 9 -2.51 -0.24 -12.20
C MET A 9 -3.80 -0.60 -11.48
N PHE A 10 -3.76 -1.56 -10.56
CA PHE A 10 -4.93 -1.94 -9.75
C PHE A 10 -5.49 -0.76 -8.95
N LEU A 11 -4.62 0.04 -8.32
CA LEU A 11 -5.03 1.21 -7.56
C LEU A 11 -5.65 2.28 -8.44
N ALA A 12 -5.03 2.59 -9.57
CA ALA A 12 -5.57 3.56 -10.50
C ALA A 12 -6.95 3.11 -11.02
N LEU A 13 -7.13 1.82 -11.32
CA LEU A 13 -8.43 1.27 -11.72
C LEU A 13 -9.48 1.36 -10.62
N ALA A 14 -9.09 1.11 -9.37
CA ALA A 14 -9.99 1.27 -8.22
C ALA A 14 -10.40 2.74 -8.03
N ASP A 15 -9.46 3.69 -8.14
CA ASP A 15 -9.76 5.12 -8.05
C ASP A 15 -10.69 5.55 -9.20
N VAL A 16 -10.47 5.09 -10.44
CA VAL A 16 -11.38 5.31 -11.58
C VAL A 16 -12.80 4.82 -11.26
N PHE A 17 -12.90 3.59 -10.77
CA PHE A 17 -14.19 2.98 -10.41
C PHE A 17 -14.90 3.80 -9.32
N ILE A 18 -14.18 4.18 -8.26
CA ILE A 18 -14.76 4.95 -7.15
C ILE A 18 -15.25 6.32 -7.62
N ILE A 19 -14.48 7.05 -8.44
CA ILE A 19 -14.86 8.38 -8.93
C ILE A 19 -16.11 8.29 -9.84
N VAL A 20 -16.16 7.30 -10.72
CA VAL A 20 -17.33 7.14 -11.59
C VAL A 20 -18.58 6.77 -10.79
N VAL A 21 -18.46 5.78 -9.89
CA VAL A 21 -19.57 5.34 -9.04
C VAL A 21 -20.05 6.47 -8.11
N SER A 22 -19.12 7.25 -7.55
CA SER A 22 -19.47 8.40 -6.69
C SER A 22 -20.27 9.47 -7.44
N GLY A 23 -19.95 9.72 -8.70
CA GLY A 23 -20.71 10.66 -9.53
C GLY A 23 -22.13 10.17 -9.83
N ILE A 24 -22.28 8.89 -10.16
CA ILE A 24 -23.61 8.27 -10.37
C ILE A 24 -24.41 8.30 -9.08
N LEU A 25 -23.79 7.93 -7.95
CA LEU A 25 -24.45 7.90 -6.64
C LEU A 25 -24.85 9.30 -6.17
N ALA A 26 -24.00 10.31 -6.37
CA ALA A 26 -24.31 11.70 -6.06
C ALA A 26 -25.54 12.20 -6.84
N ASN A 27 -25.60 11.87 -8.14
CA ASN A 27 -26.77 12.21 -8.95
C ASN A 27 -28.03 11.50 -8.46
N TYR A 28 -27.94 10.21 -8.13
CA TYR A 28 -29.06 9.44 -7.63
C TYR A 28 -29.58 9.96 -6.28
N ILE A 29 -28.69 10.29 -5.34
CA ILE A 29 -29.07 10.89 -4.04
C ILE A 29 -29.81 12.22 -4.25
N LEU A 30 -29.32 13.08 -5.12
CA LEU A 30 -29.98 14.36 -5.40
C LEU A 30 -31.37 14.23 -6.05
N LEU A 31 -31.55 13.19 -6.86
CA LEU A 31 -32.88 12.85 -7.43
C LEU A 31 -33.83 12.38 -6.34
N LEU A 32 -33.38 11.53 -5.40
CA LEU A 32 -34.19 11.05 -4.27
C LEU A 32 -34.61 12.15 -3.32
N VAL A 33 -33.77 13.16 -3.11
CA VAL A 33 -34.08 14.32 -2.24
C VAL A 33 -35.03 15.32 -2.94
N GLY A 34 -35.44 15.00 -4.16
CA GLY A 34 -36.36 15.90 -4.92
C GLY A 34 -35.68 17.16 -5.42
N TYR A 35 -34.36 17.17 -5.50
CA TYR A 35 -33.61 18.29 -6.07
C TYR A 35 -33.80 18.29 -7.60
N ILE A 36 -35.04 18.64 -8.01
CA ILE A 36 -35.51 18.60 -9.40
C ILE A 36 -34.78 19.65 -10.22
N GLY A 37 -33.93 19.21 -11.05
CA GLY A 37 -33.31 20.04 -12.05
C GLY A 37 -32.25 19.18 -12.72
N THR A 38 -32.66 18.55 -13.76
CA THR A 38 -31.82 17.70 -14.60
C THR A 38 -30.64 18.51 -15.13
N ALA A 39 -29.45 18.30 -14.56
CA ALA A 39 -28.28 18.52 -15.38
C ALA A 39 -28.48 17.63 -16.62
N SER A 40 -28.34 18.19 -17.80
CA SER A 40 -28.40 17.41 -19.04
C SER A 40 -27.46 16.19 -18.83
N SER A 41 -27.91 14.98 -19.14
CA SER A 41 -27.12 13.76 -18.99
C SER A 41 -25.73 13.89 -19.63
N LYS A 42 -25.63 14.67 -20.70
CA LYS A 42 -24.36 15.01 -21.36
C LYS A 42 -23.46 15.90 -20.48
N GLY A 43 -24.01 16.91 -19.81
CA GLY A 43 -23.26 17.79 -18.92
C GLY A 43 -22.71 17.03 -17.68
N LEU A 44 -23.54 16.15 -17.12
CA LEU A 44 -23.14 15.30 -16.00
C LEU A 44 -21.95 14.38 -16.35
N LEU A 45 -22.04 13.69 -17.49
CA LEU A 45 -20.97 12.80 -17.95
C LEU A 45 -19.68 13.56 -18.22
N SER A 46 -19.76 14.70 -18.91
CA SER A 46 -18.60 15.54 -19.20
C SER A 46 -17.91 16.02 -17.92
N TYR A 47 -18.69 16.41 -16.91
CA TYR A 47 -18.15 16.81 -15.61
C TYR A 47 -17.42 15.67 -14.89
N ILE A 48 -18.05 14.48 -14.80
CA ILE A 48 -17.42 13.29 -14.17
C ILE A 48 -16.10 12.93 -14.87
N VAL A 49 -16.05 13.01 -16.20
CA VAL A 49 -14.83 12.72 -16.98
C VAL A 49 -13.71 13.73 -16.67
N ILE A 50 -14.05 15.01 -16.57
CA ILE A 50 -13.05 16.05 -16.22
C ILE A 50 -12.52 15.83 -14.82
N ASP A 51 -13.41 15.62 -13.84
CA ASP A 51 -12.99 15.34 -12.45
C ASP A 51 -12.14 14.09 -12.35
N LEU A 52 -12.49 13.04 -13.10
CA LEU A 52 -11.70 11.79 -13.18
C LEU A 52 -10.28 12.08 -13.66
N VAL A 53 -10.14 12.75 -14.79
CA VAL A 53 -8.82 13.05 -15.38
C VAL A 53 -7.99 13.91 -14.43
N MET A 54 -8.57 14.97 -13.86
CA MET A 54 -7.85 15.87 -12.97
C MET A 54 -7.50 15.23 -11.63
N CYS A 55 -8.38 14.41 -11.08
CA CYS A 55 -8.12 13.69 -9.84
C CYS A 55 -7.01 12.62 -10.02
N LEU A 56 -7.03 11.84 -11.10
CA LEU A 56 -5.96 10.90 -11.41
C LEU A 56 -4.61 11.60 -11.64
N PHE A 57 -4.63 12.75 -12.30
CA PHE A 57 -3.44 13.56 -12.54
C PHE A 57 -2.82 14.05 -11.22
N THR A 58 -3.60 14.62 -10.31
CA THR A 58 -3.12 15.09 -9.00
C THR A 58 -2.66 13.94 -8.10
N LEU A 59 -3.35 12.79 -8.10
CA LEU A 59 -2.93 11.58 -7.41
C LEU A 59 -1.62 11.00 -7.96
N TYR A 60 -1.40 11.12 -9.26
CA TYR A 60 -0.14 10.69 -9.89
C TYR A 60 1.03 11.59 -9.49
N ILE A 61 0.85 12.92 -9.58
CA ILE A 61 1.89 13.92 -9.21
C ILE A 61 2.23 13.84 -7.73
N SER A 62 1.24 13.65 -6.84
CA SER A 62 1.46 13.50 -5.40
C SER A 62 2.28 12.26 -5.01
N GLY A 63 2.60 11.39 -6.00
CA GLY A 63 3.36 10.17 -5.78
C GLY A 63 2.61 9.10 -4.99
N THR A 64 1.30 9.25 -4.82
CA THR A 64 0.47 8.34 -4.02
C THR A 64 0.51 6.90 -4.54
N TYR A 65 0.67 6.69 -5.85
CA TYR A 65 0.81 5.36 -6.46
C TYR A 65 2.22 4.76 -6.33
N SER A 66 3.21 5.55 -5.90
CA SER A 66 4.61 5.09 -5.81
C SER A 66 5.00 4.59 -4.43
N LYS A 67 4.21 4.89 -3.42
CA LYS A 67 4.47 4.50 -2.03
C LYS A 67 4.11 3.03 -1.76
N LEU A 68 4.93 2.39 -0.94
CA LEU A 68 4.68 1.03 -0.45
C LEU A 68 3.59 1.07 0.63
N TRP A 69 2.51 0.35 0.44
CA TRP A 69 1.31 0.32 1.30
C TRP A 69 1.58 -0.12 2.73
N ARG A 70 2.58 -0.96 2.93
CA ARG A 70 2.98 -1.45 4.26
C ARG A 70 3.35 -0.31 5.21
N TYR A 71 3.90 0.78 4.68
CA TYR A 71 4.39 1.93 5.45
C TYR A 71 3.49 3.16 5.34
N PHE A 72 2.22 2.99 4.98
CA PHE A 72 1.29 4.09 4.78
C PHE A 72 0.91 4.71 6.13
N ASN A 73 1.43 5.90 6.42
CA ASN A 73 1.24 6.64 7.65
C ASN A 73 0.08 7.65 7.55
N ALA A 74 -0.34 8.22 8.68
CA ALA A 74 -1.37 9.27 8.71
C ALA A 74 -1.06 10.45 7.76
N LYS A 75 0.21 10.82 7.61
CA LYS A 75 0.65 11.86 6.65
C LYS A 75 0.32 11.48 5.19
N ASP A 76 0.37 10.22 4.84
CA ASP A 76 0.09 9.76 3.47
C ASP A 76 -1.40 9.83 3.13
N TYR A 77 -2.27 9.61 4.13
CA TYR A 77 -3.70 9.85 3.98
C TYR A 77 -4.00 11.35 3.78
N MET A 78 -3.29 12.23 4.49
CA MET A 78 -3.41 13.69 4.27
C MET A 78 -2.96 14.08 2.86
N VAL A 79 -1.82 13.57 2.39
CA VAL A 79 -1.34 13.81 1.02
C VAL A 79 -2.33 13.29 -0.02
N CYS A 80 -2.92 12.12 0.20
CA CYS A 80 -3.96 11.60 -0.67
C CYS A 80 -5.21 12.48 -0.66
N GLY A 81 -5.70 12.87 0.52
CA GLY A 81 -6.86 13.75 0.66
C GLY A 81 -6.65 15.11 0.00
N THR A 82 -5.49 15.74 0.18
CA THR A 82 -5.16 17.01 -0.49
C THR A 82 -5.04 16.85 -2.00
N ALA A 83 -4.52 15.73 -2.49
CA ALA A 83 -4.47 15.45 -3.92
C ALA A 83 -5.88 15.28 -4.53
N VAL A 84 -6.79 14.58 -3.86
CA VAL A 84 -8.19 14.46 -4.28
C VAL A 84 -8.87 15.83 -4.25
N PHE A 85 -8.71 16.60 -3.17
CA PHE A 85 -9.27 17.94 -3.05
C PHE A 85 -8.80 18.86 -4.18
N SER A 86 -7.48 18.88 -4.46
CA SER A 86 -6.93 19.71 -5.54
C SER A 86 -7.42 19.25 -6.91
N GLY A 87 -7.55 17.93 -7.14
CA GLY A 87 -8.06 17.39 -8.39
C GLY A 87 -9.50 17.82 -8.68
N PHE A 88 -10.40 17.68 -7.70
CA PHE A 88 -11.79 18.12 -7.82
C PHE A 88 -11.90 19.63 -7.95
N THR A 89 -11.06 20.41 -7.25
CA THR A 89 -11.05 21.88 -7.40
C THR A 89 -10.63 22.29 -8.82
N LEU A 90 -9.59 21.67 -9.37
CA LEU A 90 -9.16 21.91 -10.75
C LEU A 90 -10.23 21.49 -11.76
N GLY A 91 -10.86 20.33 -11.58
CA GLY A 91 -11.96 19.86 -12.41
C GLY A 91 -13.14 20.84 -12.41
N PHE A 92 -13.49 21.34 -11.21
CA PHE A 92 -14.53 22.37 -11.08
C PHE A 92 -14.18 23.65 -11.82
N VAL A 93 -12.97 24.17 -11.67
CA VAL A 93 -12.51 25.40 -12.37
C VAL A 93 -12.52 25.20 -13.88
N ILE A 94 -12.01 24.07 -14.39
CA ILE A 94 -12.02 23.75 -15.82
C ILE A 94 -13.44 23.69 -16.36
N SER A 95 -14.35 23.09 -15.61
CA SER A 95 -15.75 22.98 -16.02
C SER A 95 -16.46 24.33 -16.10
N LEU A 96 -16.07 25.31 -15.27
CA LEU A 96 -16.54 26.69 -15.38
C LEU A 96 -16.05 27.36 -16.67
N PHE A 97 -14.78 27.18 -17.02
CA PHE A 97 -14.21 27.71 -18.27
C PHE A 97 -14.85 27.10 -19.51
N LEU A 98 -15.18 25.82 -19.47
CA LEU A 98 -15.83 25.11 -20.56
C LEU A 98 -17.37 25.34 -20.58
N GLN A 99 -17.90 26.16 -19.68
CA GLN A 99 -19.34 26.46 -19.53
C GLN A 99 -20.20 25.19 -19.44
N ILE A 100 -19.70 24.13 -18.80
CA ILE A 100 -20.45 22.91 -18.61
C ILE A 100 -21.52 23.16 -17.55
N PRO A 101 -22.82 22.93 -17.86
CA PRO A 101 -23.89 23.13 -16.91
C PRO A 101 -23.81 22.12 -15.77
N GLN A 102 -23.43 22.58 -14.60
CA GLN A 102 -23.33 21.75 -13.40
C GLN A 102 -23.93 22.45 -12.19
N ARG A 103 -24.40 21.65 -11.24
CA ARG A 103 -24.94 22.16 -9.99
C ARG A 103 -23.86 22.14 -8.91
N LYS A 104 -23.67 23.25 -8.22
CA LYS A 104 -22.72 23.38 -7.14
C LYS A 104 -22.91 22.28 -6.07
N ILE A 105 -24.18 21.97 -5.73
CA ILE A 105 -24.47 20.93 -4.72
C ILE A 105 -24.07 19.53 -5.20
N PHE A 106 -24.22 19.24 -6.49
CA PHE A 106 -23.74 17.98 -7.07
C PHE A 106 -22.23 17.86 -6.94
N CYS A 107 -21.48 18.91 -7.23
CA CYS A 107 -20.02 18.91 -7.13
C CYS A 107 -19.55 18.63 -5.70
N ILE A 108 -20.22 19.22 -4.70
CA ILE A 108 -19.91 19.02 -3.28
C ILE A 108 -20.21 17.57 -2.86
N VAL A 109 -21.37 17.05 -3.22
CA VAL A 109 -21.76 15.66 -2.86
C VAL A 109 -20.87 14.64 -3.56
N HIS A 110 -20.60 14.85 -4.86
CA HIS A 110 -19.67 14.00 -5.62
C HIS A 110 -18.28 13.96 -4.99
N PHE A 111 -17.71 15.13 -4.68
CA PHE A 111 -16.41 15.24 -3.99
C PHE A 111 -16.41 14.51 -2.65
N ALA A 112 -17.43 14.72 -1.81
CA ALA A 112 -17.51 14.11 -0.49
C ALA A 112 -17.55 12.57 -0.58
N ILE A 113 -18.37 12.01 -1.47
CA ILE A 113 -18.48 10.56 -1.67
C ILE A 113 -17.18 10.00 -2.24
N ALA A 114 -16.57 10.66 -3.23
CA ALA A 114 -15.31 10.24 -3.83
C ALA A 114 -14.16 10.25 -2.82
N LEU A 115 -14.04 11.31 -2.02
CA LEU A 115 -13.01 11.43 -0.98
C LEU A 115 -13.13 10.31 0.04
N VAL A 116 -14.31 10.10 0.61
CA VAL A 116 -14.56 9.02 1.58
C VAL A 116 -14.30 7.67 0.94
N GLY A 117 -14.77 7.43 -0.28
CA GLY A 117 -14.58 6.19 -1.01
C GLY A 117 -13.10 5.85 -1.25
N ILE A 118 -12.32 6.82 -1.73
CA ILE A 118 -10.87 6.63 -1.99
C ILE A 118 -10.10 6.37 -0.69
N LEU A 119 -10.36 7.14 0.36
CA LEU A 119 -9.68 6.96 1.64
C LEU A 119 -10.09 5.66 2.33
N ALA A 120 -11.38 5.31 2.33
CA ALA A 120 -11.88 4.06 2.88
C ALA A 120 -11.31 2.84 2.14
N PHE A 121 -11.30 2.87 0.80
CA PHE A 121 -10.71 1.80 -0.01
C PHE A 121 -9.23 1.58 0.37
N ARG A 122 -8.45 2.65 0.48
CA ARG A 122 -7.04 2.58 0.88
C ARG A 122 -6.86 2.04 2.29
N PHE A 123 -7.72 2.43 3.22
CA PHE A 123 -7.70 1.92 4.58
C PHE A 123 -8.03 0.42 4.64
N VAL A 124 -9.11 0.00 4.00
CA VAL A 124 -9.54 -1.42 3.95
C VAL A 124 -8.47 -2.27 3.25
N PHE A 125 -7.94 -1.81 2.12
CA PHE A 125 -6.90 -2.53 1.40
C PHE A 125 -5.62 -2.69 2.23
N ARG A 126 -5.23 -1.65 2.98
CA ARG A 126 -4.10 -1.73 3.93
C ARG A 126 -4.36 -2.77 5.02
N ARG A 127 -5.54 -2.76 5.65
CA ARG A 127 -5.92 -3.74 6.67
C ARG A 127 -5.88 -5.15 6.11
N ALA A 128 -6.57 -5.41 5.01
CA ALA A 128 -6.59 -6.72 4.38
C ALA A 128 -5.18 -7.23 4.02
N PHE A 129 -4.30 -6.33 3.56
CA PHE A 129 -2.92 -6.70 3.24
C PHE A 129 -2.09 -7.02 4.49
N LEU A 130 -2.29 -6.28 5.60
CA LEU A 130 -1.64 -6.57 6.88
C LEU A 130 -2.14 -7.89 7.46
N ASP A 131 -3.46 -8.10 7.47
CA ASP A 131 -4.08 -9.33 8.00
C ASP A 131 -3.62 -10.58 7.21
N LEU A 132 -3.53 -10.49 5.88
CA LEU A 132 -2.98 -11.58 5.04
C LEU A 132 -1.48 -11.83 5.32
N THR A 133 -0.73 -10.78 5.66
CA THR A 133 0.69 -10.92 5.99
C THR A 133 0.86 -11.52 7.40
N GLU A 134 -0.02 -11.15 8.34
CA GLU A 134 -0.02 -11.70 9.69
C GLU A 134 -0.54 -13.14 9.73
N ALA A 135 -1.55 -13.49 8.94
CA ALA A 135 -2.02 -14.86 8.79
C ALA A 135 -0.94 -15.78 8.22
N GLY A 136 -0.19 -15.30 7.20
CA GLY A 136 0.97 -16.03 6.70
C GLY A 136 2.13 -16.14 7.69
N ARG A 137 2.22 -15.20 8.66
CA ARG A 137 3.18 -15.24 9.78
C ARG A 137 2.76 -16.25 10.85
N ALA A 138 1.47 -16.36 11.14
CA ALA A 138 0.95 -17.29 12.14
C ALA A 138 1.25 -18.76 11.79
N GLU A 139 1.38 -19.09 10.50
CA GLU A 139 1.78 -20.42 10.05
C GLU A 139 3.28 -20.62 9.89
N GLY A 140 4.10 -19.54 9.78
CA GLY A 140 5.49 -19.62 9.35
C GLY A 140 6.56 -19.04 10.29
N GLY A 141 6.21 -18.30 11.33
CA GLY A 141 7.16 -17.56 12.17
C GLY A 141 7.86 -16.38 11.47
N GLU A 142 8.60 -15.57 12.23
CA GLU A 142 9.26 -14.35 11.73
C GLU A 142 10.59 -14.69 11.03
N ARG A 143 10.68 -14.37 9.76
CA ARG A 143 11.86 -14.60 8.93
C ARG A 143 12.98 -13.65 9.36
N THR A 144 14.04 -14.21 9.90
CA THR A 144 15.09 -13.44 10.58
C THR A 144 16.43 -13.58 9.85
N LEU A 145 17.07 -12.42 9.63
CA LEU A 145 18.45 -12.31 9.18
C LEU A 145 19.34 -12.14 10.40
N ILE A 146 20.45 -12.86 10.45
CA ILE A 146 21.43 -12.78 11.55
C ILE A 146 22.69 -12.11 11.02
N VAL A 147 23.12 -11.04 11.69
CA VAL A 147 24.36 -10.33 11.38
C VAL A 147 25.51 -10.95 12.15
N GLY A 148 26.51 -11.42 11.43
CA GLY A 148 27.67 -12.11 11.98
C GLY A 148 27.51 -13.64 12.02
N ALA A 149 28.22 -14.32 11.13
CA ALA A 149 28.27 -15.75 11.00
C ALA A 149 29.43 -16.35 11.84
N GLY A 150 29.66 -15.75 13.01
CA GLY A 150 30.65 -16.18 13.99
C GLY A 150 30.07 -17.12 15.06
N ASN A 151 30.78 -17.26 16.18
CA ASN A 151 30.34 -18.13 17.27
C ASN A 151 29.02 -17.66 17.89
N ALA A 152 28.82 -16.36 18.05
CA ALA A 152 27.56 -15.78 18.60
C ALA A 152 26.36 -16.11 17.69
N GLY A 153 26.48 -15.87 16.38
CA GLY A 153 25.42 -16.18 15.44
C GLY A 153 25.09 -17.67 15.39
N ARG A 154 26.09 -18.56 15.51
CA ARG A 154 25.86 -20.01 15.60
C ARG A 154 25.10 -20.40 16.87
N MET A 155 25.42 -19.78 18.01
CA MET A 155 24.72 -20.04 19.26
C MET A 155 23.26 -19.61 19.18
N ILE A 156 22.97 -18.46 18.57
CA ILE A 156 21.62 -17.97 18.37
C ILE A 156 20.81 -18.96 17.51
N VAL A 157 21.36 -19.45 16.40
CA VAL A 157 20.67 -20.42 15.55
C VAL A 157 20.40 -21.73 16.29
N ARG A 158 21.36 -22.23 17.05
CA ARG A 158 21.17 -23.45 17.86
C ARG A 158 20.08 -23.27 18.91
N GLU A 159 20.05 -22.11 19.58
CA GLU A 159 19.02 -21.82 20.58
C GLU A 159 17.63 -21.78 19.94
N ILE A 160 17.51 -21.17 18.77
CA ILE A 160 16.26 -21.16 18.00
C ILE A 160 15.84 -22.58 17.61
N HIS A 161 16.76 -23.42 17.14
CA HIS A 161 16.46 -24.81 16.77
C HIS A 161 16.04 -25.63 17.99
N ASN A 162 16.74 -25.51 19.11
CA ASN A 162 16.40 -26.21 20.35
C ASN A 162 15.03 -25.79 20.87
N ALA A 163 14.71 -24.49 20.81
CA ALA A 163 13.41 -23.97 21.21
C ALA A 163 12.26 -24.49 20.32
N ASN A 164 12.52 -24.64 19.03
CA ASN A 164 11.53 -25.20 18.09
C ASN A 164 11.29 -26.71 18.32
N GLU A 165 12.29 -27.47 18.75
CA GLU A 165 12.19 -28.91 19.02
C GLU A 165 11.47 -29.21 20.35
N GLN A 166 11.60 -28.34 21.36
CA GLN A 166 11.05 -28.58 22.71
C GLN A 166 9.54 -28.40 22.84
N ASN A 167 8.80 -28.13 21.79
CA ASN A 167 7.33 -27.99 21.75
C ASN A 167 6.73 -27.06 22.83
N ASP A 168 7.52 -26.14 23.39
CA ASP A 168 7.05 -25.19 24.39
C ASP A 168 6.27 -24.04 23.73
N VAL A 169 4.96 -24.03 23.95
CA VAL A 169 4.01 -23.06 23.38
C VAL A 169 4.33 -21.62 23.85
N ASN A 170 5.01 -21.46 24.99
CA ASN A 170 5.31 -20.16 25.59
C ASN A 170 6.69 -19.61 25.24
N ASN A 171 7.48 -20.32 24.42
CA ASN A 171 8.83 -19.86 24.09
C ASN A 171 8.80 -18.85 22.94
N PRO A 172 9.23 -17.59 23.16
CA PRO A 172 9.24 -16.55 22.12
C PRO A 172 10.14 -16.88 20.92
N SER A 173 11.14 -17.73 21.10
CA SER A 173 12.06 -18.15 20.03
C SER A 173 11.37 -19.05 18.98
N LYS A 174 10.21 -19.61 19.28
CA LYS A 174 9.46 -20.47 18.37
C LYS A 174 8.83 -19.68 17.20
N SER A 175 8.69 -18.37 17.35
CA SER A 175 8.19 -17.49 16.29
C SER A 175 9.31 -17.03 15.34
N ILE A 176 10.56 -17.42 15.55
CA ILE A 176 11.73 -16.97 14.79
C ILE A 176 12.17 -18.05 13.81
N ILE A 177 12.28 -17.69 12.53
CA ILE A 177 12.84 -18.57 11.48
C ILE A 177 14.13 -17.95 10.95
N PRO A 178 15.30 -18.48 11.28
CA PRO A 178 16.56 -18.00 10.74
C PRO A 178 16.64 -18.36 9.25
N VAL A 179 16.74 -17.33 8.39
CA VAL A 179 16.72 -17.50 6.92
C VAL A 179 18.11 -17.43 6.32
N CYS A 180 18.90 -16.45 6.76
CA CYS A 180 20.25 -16.22 6.24
C CYS A 180 21.14 -15.47 7.23
N PHE A 181 22.45 -15.57 6.99
CA PHE A 181 23.47 -14.76 7.62
C PHE A 181 24.00 -13.71 6.66
N VAL A 182 24.47 -12.59 7.21
CA VAL A 182 25.40 -11.66 6.56
C VAL A 182 26.68 -11.56 7.41
N ASP A 183 27.85 -11.55 6.77
CA ASP A 183 29.15 -11.44 7.45
C ASP A 183 30.13 -10.72 6.52
N ASP A 184 30.93 -9.81 7.07
CA ASP A 184 31.89 -9.05 6.27
C ASP A 184 33.15 -9.88 5.91
N ASP A 185 33.33 -11.07 6.50
CA ASP A 185 34.35 -12.00 6.10
C ASP A 185 33.99 -12.76 4.81
N LEU A 186 34.54 -12.30 3.69
CA LEU A 186 34.28 -12.87 2.36
C LEU A 186 34.59 -14.38 2.25
N LYS A 187 35.40 -14.93 3.16
CA LYS A 187 35.67 -16.37 3.18
C LYS A 187 34.47 -17.20 3.58
N LYS A 188 33.52 -16.62 4.27
CA LYS A 188 32.29 -17.28 4.70
C LYS A 188 31.17 -17.18 3.69
N LEU A 189 31.30 -16.29 2.70
CA LEU A 189 30.27 -16.06 1.68
C LEU A 189 29.94 -17.37 0.96
N ASN A 190 28.63 -17.61 0.74
CA ASN A 190 28.10 -18.85 0.15
C ASN A 190 28.32 -20.13 0.96
N GLN A 191 28.87 -20.04 2.18
CA GLN A 191 28.93 -21.19 3.10
C GLN A 191 27.60 -21.34 3.86
N LYS A 192 27.33 -22.54 4.33
CA LYS A 192 26.23 -22.84 5.25
C LYS A 192 26.77 -23.03 6.66
N ILE A 193 26.17 -22.30 7.61
CA ILE A 193 26.50 -22.36 9.03
C ILE A 193 25.24 -22.80 9.78
N GLU A 194 25.31 -23.92 10.50
CA GLU A 194 24.13 -24.54 11.13
C GLU A 194 22.94 -24.73 10.13
N GLY A 195 23.27 -25.05 8.86
CA GLY A 195 22.30 -25.24 7.80
C GLY A 195 21.83 -23.94 7.12
N ILE A 196 22.13 -22.76 7.66
CA ILE A 196 21.71 -21.44 7.19
C ILE A 196 22.79 -20.83 6.29
N PRO A 197 22.45 -20.31 5.09
CA PRO A 197 23.44 -19.76 4.16
C PRO A 197 23.92 -18.36 4.58
N VAL A 198 25.21 -18.06 4.33
CA VAL A 198 25.77 -16.71 4.36
C VAL A 198 25.60 -16.10 2.97
N VAL A 199 24.73 -15.10 2.82
CA VAL A 199 24.26 -14.62 1.51
C VAL A 199 24.87 -13.29 1.06
N GLY A 200 25.57 -12.57 1.94
CA GLY A 200 26.18 -11.29 1.61
C GLY A 200 26.89 -10.64 2.78
N THR A 201 27.25 -9.38 2.58
CA THR A 201 27.97 -8.51 3.52
C THR A 201 27.04 -7.46 4.15
N CYS A 202 27.48 -6.79 5.23
CA CYS A 202 26.69 -5.78 5.92
C CYS A 202 26.18 -4.63 5.02
N PRO A 203 26.94 -4.10 4.07
CA PRO A 203 26.43 -3.08 3.13
C PRO A 203 25.25 -3.53 2.28
N GLU A 204 25.05 -4.82 2.08
CA GLU A 204 24.02 -5.40 1.24
C GLU A 204 22.73 -5.75 2.00
N ILE A 205 22.67 -5.51 3.31
CA ILE A 205 21.55 -5.89 4.19
C ILE A 205 20.21 -5.45 3.64
N VAL A 206 20.08 -4.21 3.19
CA VAL A 206 18.80 -3.67 2.69
C VAL A 206 18.29 -4.47 1.48
N LYS A 207 19.18 -4.78 0.54
CA LYS A 207 18.85 -5.58 -0.65
C LYS A 207 18.46 -7.01 -0.28
N ILE A 208 19.22 -7.61 0.63
CA ILE A 208 18.99 -8.97 1.13
C ILE A 208 17.66 -9.06 1.88
N CYS A 209 17.32 -8.05 2.69
CA CYS A 209 16.02 -8.00 3.39
C CYS A 209 14.85 -7.99 2.42
N ASP A 210 14.94 -7.24 1.33
CA ASP A 210 13.91 -7.20 0.30
C ASP A 210 13.81 -8.53 -0.49
N GLU A 211 14.96 -9.10 -0.85
CA GLU A 211 15.04 -10.32 -1.66
C GLU A 211 14.54 -11.55 -0.87
N TYR A 212 14.98 -11.70 0.37
CA TYR A 212 14.66 -12.84 1.25
C TYR A 212 13.42 -12.60 2.10
N ARG A 213 12.73 -11.45 1.95
CA ARG A 213 11.54 -11.08 2.73
C ARG A 213 11.77 -11.22 4.23
N ILE A 214 12.81 -10.58 4.71
CA ILE A 214 13.20 -10.60 6.11
C ILE A 214 12.26 -9.69 6.93
N ASP A 215 11.81 -10.21 8.06
CA ASP A 215 10.95 -9.50 9.00
C ASP A 215 11.76 -8.87 10.14
N ASN A 216 12.78 -9.57 10.61
CA ASN A 216 13.64 -9.15 11.73
C ASN A 216 15.13 -9.29 11.41
N ILE A 217 15.94 -8.48 12.07
CA ILE A 217 17.39 -8.53 12.03
C ILE A 217 17.90 -8.69 13.47
N ILE A 218 18.73 -9.70 13.70
CA ILE A 218 19.47 -9.89 14.96
C ILE A 218 20.93 -9.52 14.70
N VAL A 219 21.48 -8.65 15.54
CA VAL A 219 22.86 -8.18 15.47
C VAL A 219 23.65 -8.67 16.67
#